data_856d86a4b152c47f3117be78181c40eb
#
_entry.id   856d86a4b152c47f3117be78181c40eb
#
_cell.length_a   1.000
_cell.length_b   1.000
_cell.length_c   1.000
_cell.angle_alpha   90.00
_cell.angle_beta   90.00
_cell.angle_gamma   90.00
#
_symmetry.space_group_name_H-M   'P 1'
#
loop_
_entity.id
_entity.type
_entity.pdbx_description
1 polymer ?
#
loop_
_entity_poly.entity_id
_entity_poly.type
_entity_poly.pdbx_seq_one_letter_code
_entity_poly.pdbx_strand_id
1 'polypeptide(L)'
;YFSNPLCIFGPDEPVPYPSASDQLDYELELAAIIGREGTNIAEKDALSYIAGFTIFNDWSCRDLQRDEMQARLGPAKGKDFATSLGPIVVTPDELEAWRETDPPRGSRWRLRMQARVNGKTLSDNNASTMYWTFGELIAHASRNTRLQIGDVIGSGTVGFGCLLEFPDGTHPWLQPGDVVELEIQPIGVLSTRVVGASGQEGP
;
A
#
# COMPACT_ATOMS: atom_id res chain seq x y z
N TYR A 1 -6.75 2.15 -10.17
CA TYR A 1 -6.84 3.61 -10.00
C TYR A 1 -5.45 4.22 -9.92
N PHE A 2 -5.38 5.54 -10.00
CA PHE A 2 -4.16 6.32 -9.82
C PHE A 2 -4.33 7.22 -8.59
N SER A 3 -3.26 7.34 -7.80
CA SER A 3 -3.23 8.26 -6.67
C SER A 3 -2.49 9.54 -7.01
N ASN A 4 -2.63 10.56 -6.15
CA ASN A 4 -1.98 11.86 -6.34
C ASN A 4 -0.49 11.78 -5.90
N PRO A 5 0.47 11.94 -6.80
CA PRO A 5 1.90 11.86 -6.46
C PRO A 5 2.39 13.03 -5.58
N LEU A 6 1.56 14.06 -5.38
CA LEU A 6 1.89 15.19 -4.50
C LEU A 6 1.43 14.99 -3.05
N CYS A 7 0.72 13.89 -2.76
CA CYS A 7 0.23 13.56 -1.42
C CYS A 7 0.94 12.29 -0.89
N ILE A 8 2.26 12.23 -1.04
CA ILE A 8 3.10 11.15 -0.53
C ILE A 8 3.75 11.61 0.77
N PHE A 9 3.67 10.77 1.79
CA PHE A 9 4.22 10.97 3.13
C PHE A 9 5.30 9.93 3.41
N GLY A 10 6.41 10.39 3.99
CA GLY A 10 7.52 9.54 4.41
C GLY A 10 7.30 8.89 5.79
N PRO A 11 8.32 8.15 6.28
CA PRO A 11 8.31 7.61 7.63
C PRO A 11 8.20 8.73 8.68
N ASP A 12 7.40 8.48 9.72
CA ASP A 12 7.12 9.41 10.83
C ASP A 12 6.49 10.75 10.42
N GLU A 13 6.17 10.94 9.15
CA GLU A 13 5.47 12.12 8.67
C GLU A 13 3.97 11.98 8.98
N PRO A 14 3.37 12.96 9.69
CA PRO A 14 1.98 12.85 10.09
C PRO A 14 1.02 13.02 8.91
N VAL A 15 -0.03 12.21 8.88
CA VAL A 15 -1.09 12.29 7.86
C VAL A 15 -2.29 13.08 8.42
N PRO A 16 -2.72 14.16 7.74
CA PRO A 16 -3.90 14.91 8.15
C PRO A 16 -5.18 14.08 7.98
N TYR A 17 -6.02 14.08 9.00
CA TYR A 17 -7.36 13.49 8.91
C TYR A 17 -8.20 14.19 7.85
N PRO A 18 -8.76 13.48 6.87
CA PRO A 18 -9.53 14.08 5.78
C PRO A 18 -10.87 14.66 6.31
N SER A 19 -11.08 15.96 6.16
CA SER A 19 -12.27 16.66 6.69
C SER A 19 -13.60 16.24 6.04
N ALA A 20 -13.53 15.54 4.91
CA ALA A 20 -14.71 15.10 4.15
C ALA A 20 -15.11 13.65 4.43
N SER A 21 -14.49 12.98 5.41
CA SER A 21 -14.74 11.58 5.72
C SER A 21 -14.80 11.33 7.22
N ASP A 22 -15.67 10.40 7.61
CA ASP A 22 -15.76 9.88 8.98
C ASP A 22 -15.28 8.43 9.08
N GLN A 23 -14.73 7.87 7.99
CA GLN A 23 -14.32 6.45 7.88
C GLN A 23 -12.90 6.30 7.34
N LEU A 24 -11.94 6.90 8.05
CA LEU A 24 -10.52 6.75 7.71
C LEU A 24 -10.01 5.36 8.06
N ASP A 25 -9.32 4.72 7.11
CA ASP A 25 -8.73 3.39 7.21
C ASP A 25 -7.30 3.39 6.68
N TYR A 26 -6.51 2.41 7.10
CA TYR A 26 -5.20 2.09 6.52
C TYR A 26 -5.32 0.87 5.59
N GLU A 27 -4.36 0.70 4.69
CA GLU A 27 -4.17 -0.52 3.90
C GLU A 27 -2.71 -0.94 3.93
N LEU A 28 -2.44 -2.11 4.51
CA LEU A 28 -1.10 -2.71 4.56
C LEU A 28 -0.80 -3.39 3.24
N GLU A 29 0.15 -2.82 2.49
CA GLU A 29 0.58 -3.31 1.19
C GLU A 29 2.10 -3.41 1.08
N LEU A 30 2.55 -4.29 0.19
CA LEU A 30 3.88 -4.26 -0.39
C LEU A 30 3.84 -3.46 -1.68
N ALA A 31 4.80 -2.58 -1.92
CA ALA A 31 4.89 -1.86 -3.19
C ALA A 31 6.22 -2.13 -3.92
N ALA A 32 6.14 -2.20 -5.25
CA ALA A 32 7.29 -2.20 -6.14
C ALA A 32 7.54 -0.80 -6.70
N ILE A 33 8.80 -0.38 -6.68
CA ILE A 33 9.26 0.88 -7.28
C ILE A 33 9.88 0.57 -8.64
N ILE A 34 9.42 1.25 -9.68
CA ILE A 34 9.91 1.07 -11.05
C ILE A 34 11.29 1.73 -11.20
N GLY A 35 12.26 0.96 -11.67
CA GLY A 35 13.64 1.41 -11.90
C GLY A 35 14.02 1.58 -13.37
N ARG A 36 13.14 1.21 -14.29
CA ARG A 36 13.37 1.31 -15.74
C ARG A 36 12.08 1.66 -16.46
N GLU A 37 12.12 2.61 -17.37
CA GLU A 37 10.97 2.97 -18.20
C GLU A 37 10.55 1.83 -19.14
N GLY A 38 9.26 1.75 -19.42
CA GLY A 38 8.74 0.78 -20.38
C GLY A 38 7.26 0.96 -20.70
N THR A 39 6.88 0.39 -21.83
CA THR A 39 5.49 0.33 -22.31
C THR A 39 5.23 -1.10 -22.79
N ASN A 40 4.05 -1.64 -22.53
CA ASN A 40 3.67 -3.00 -22.92
C ASN A 40 4.71 -4.06 -22.47
N ILE A 41 5.15 -3.95 -21.21
CA ILE A 41 6.16 -4.82 -20.62
C ILE A 41 5.60 -6.24 -20.55
N ALA A 42 6.33 -7.20 -21.09
CA ALA A 42 5.93 -8.59 -20.98
C ALA A 42 6.11 -9.10 -19.53
N GLU A 43 5.18 -9.90 -19.04
CA GLU A 43 5.20 -10.42 -17.66
C GLU A 43 6.52 -11.10 -17.28
N LYS A 44 7.09 -11.91 -18.19
CA LYS A 44 8.37 -12.60 -17.99
C LYS A 44 9.56 -11.65 -17.78
N ASP A 45 9.48 -10.42 -18.26
CA ASP A 45 10.53 -9.40 -18.19
C ASP A 45 10.28 -8.38 -17.07
N ALA A 46 9.05 -8.37 -16.53
CA ALA A 46 8.55 -7.31 -15.64
C ALA A 46 9.38 -7.14 -14.36
N LEU A 47 9.86 -8.22 -13.77
CA LEU A 47 10.68 -8.14 -12.55
C LEU A 47 12.00 -7.38 -12.76
N SER A 48 12.53 -7.36 -13.99
CA SER A 48 13.74 -6.60 -14.32
C SER A 48 13.52 -5.08 -14.36
N TYR A 49 12.28 -4.64 -14.22
CA TYR A 49 11.89 -3.22 -14.14
C TYR A 49 11.79 -2.72 -12.70
N ILE A 50 11.86 -3.61 -11.71
CA ILE A 50 11.74 -3.25 -10.29
C ILE A 50 13.12 -2.79 -9.77
N ALA A 51 13.19 -1.56 -9.25
CA ALA A 51 14.35 -1.05 -8.52
C ALA A 51 14.39 -1.60 -7.09
N GLY A 52 13.22 -1.74 -6.47
CA GLY A 52 13.11 -2.21 -5.10
C GLY A 52 11.68 -2.32 -4.61
N PHE A 53 11.56 -2.76 -3.37
CA PHE A 53 10.29 -2.91 -2.66
C PHE A 53 10.29 -2.05 -1.40
N THR A 54 9.10 -1.58 -1.01
CA THR A 54 8.90 -0.81 0.22
C THR A 54 7.53 -1.12 0.83
N ILE A 55 7.30 -0.69 2.07
CA ILE A 55 5.97 -0.71 2.67
C ILE A 55 5.15 0.42 2.09
N PHE A 56 3.89 0.14 1.82
CA PHE A 56 2.95 1.09 1.27
C PHE A 56 1.68 1.09 2.13
N ASN A 57 1.27 2.27 2.56
CA ASN A 57 -0.02 2.48 3.19
C ASN A 57 -0.92 3.26 2.24
N ASP A 58 -1.93 2.59 1.71
CA ASP A 58 -2.93 3.19 0.84
C ASP A 58 -4.11 3.72 1.68
N TRP A 59 -3.91 4.91 2.24
CA TRP A 59 -4.92 5.54 3.10
C TRP A 59 -6.27 5.68 2.40
N SER A 60 -7.33 5.32 3.10
CA SER A 60 -8.67 5.16 2.50
C SER A 60 -9.74 5.87 3.30
N CYS A 61 -10.54 6.69 2.63
CA CYS A 61 -11.81 7.21 3.13
C CYS A 61 -12.93 6.30 2.65
N ARG A 62 -13.39 5.36 3.49
CA ARG A 62 -14.27 4.27 3.04
C ARG A 62 -15.66 4.72 2.64
N ASP A 63 -16.18 5.77 3.25
CA ASP A 63 -17.44 6.41 2.86
C ASP A 63 -17.33 7.03 1.45
N LEU A 64 -16.32 7.86 1.20
CA LEU A 64 -16.08 8.45 -0.12
C LEU A 64 -15.81 7.37 -1.17
N GLN A 65 -14.97 6.41 -0.86
CA GLN A 65 -14.64 5.28 -1.76
C GLN A 65 -15.92 4.53 -2.17
N ARG A 66 -16.81 4.26 -1.24
CA ARG A 66 -18.07 3.54 -1.52
C ARG A 66 -18.94 4.30 -2.52
N ASP A 67 -19.04 5.62 -2.38
CA ASP A 67 -19.82 6.46 -3.29
C ASP A 67 -19.15 6.52 -4.68
N GLU A 68 -17.84 6.71 -4.75
CA GLU A 68 -17.09 6.75 -6.00
C GLU A 68 -17.14 5.43 -6.78
N MET A 69 -17.12 4.32 -6.07
CA MET A 69 -17.19 2.97 -6.70
C MET A 69 -18.53 2.74 -7.43
N GLN A 70 -19.60 3.47 -7.11
CA GLN A 70 -20.87 3.40 -7.85
C GLN A 70 -20.71 3.85 -9.31
N ALA A 71 -19.77 4.77 -9.59
CA ALA A 71 -19.46 5.23 -10.94
C ALA A 71 -18.67 4.19 -11.76
N ARG A 72 -18.16 3.13 -11.14
CA ARG A 72 -17.35 2.04 -11.75
C ARG A 72 -16.06 2.52 -12.46
N LEU A 73 -15.50 3.63 -12.03
CA LEU A 73 -14.23 4.17 -12.51
C LEU A 73 -13.07 3.97 -11.51
N GLY A 74 -13.36 3.34 -10.39
CA GLY A 74 -12.44 3.20 -9.27
C GLY A 74 -12.49 4.39 -8.31
N PRO A 75 -11.79 4.30 -7.17
CA PRO A 75 -11.73 5.38 -6.19
C PRO A 75 -10.89 6.55 -6.73
N ALA A 76 -11.18 7.75 -6.23
CA ALA A 76 -10.45 8.98 -6.52
C ALA A 76 -10.21 9.77 -5.23
N LYS A 77 -11.16 10.59 -4.78
CA LYS A 77 -11.02 11.40 -3.55
C LYS A 77 -10.93 10.57 -2.27
N GLY A 78 -11.47 9.36 -2.30
CA GLY A 78 -11.32 8.39 -1.21
C GLY A 78 -9.90 7.88 -1.01
N LYS A 79 -8.96 8.14 -1.94
CA LYS A 79 -7.59 7.60 -1.93
C LYS A 79 -6.50 8.65 -2.18
N ASP A 80 -6.77 9.72 -2.94
CA ASP A 80 -5.76 10.64 -3.45
C ASP A 80 -5.26 11.68 -2.43
N PHE A 81 -5.79 11.66 -1.21
CA PHE A 81 -5.44 12.61 -0.16
C PHE A 81 -4.14 12.25 0.58
N ALA A 82 -3.77 10.97 0.65
CA ALA A 82 -2.56 10.50 1.30
C ALA A 82 -2.12 9.12 0.82
N THR A 83 -0.81 8.96 0.70
CA THR A 83 -0.12 7.68 0.52
C THR A 83 1.14 7.72 1.37
N SER A 84 1.37 6.73 2.24
CA SER A 84 2.64 6.67 2.99
C SER A 84 3.54 5.56 2.46
N LEU A 85 4.84 5.87 2.33
CA LEU A 85 5.87 4.97 1.82
C LEU A 85 7.09 4.92 2.76
N GLY A 86 7.67 3.75 2.90
CA GLY A 86 8.91 3.59 3.66
C GLY A 86 8.99 2.31 4.49
N PRO A 87 9.87 2.22 5.50
CA PRO A 87 10.86 3.24 5.87
C PRO A 87 12.07 3.29 4.93
N ILE A 88 12.33 2.22 4.18
CA ILE A 88 13.44 2.07 3.23
C ILE A 88 12.96 1.40 1.96
N VAL A 89 13.77 1.48 0.92
CA VAL A 89 13.64 0.69 -0.30
C VAL A 89 14.65 -0.45 -0.24
N VAL A 90 14.18 -1.68 -0.40
CA VAL A 90 15.01 -2.90 -0.41
C VAL A 90 15.07 -3.42 -1.83
N THR A 91 16.28 -3.68 -2.34
CA THR A 91 16.47 -4.21 -3.70
C THR A 91 16.01 -5.67 -3.81
N PRO A 92 15.61 -6.15 -5.00
CA PRO A 92 15.08 -7.50 -5.17
C PRO A 92 16.06 -8.62 -4.75
N ASP A 93 17.35 -8.41 -4.88
CA ASP A 93 18.40 -9.37 -4.47
C ASP A 93 18.48 -9.55 -2.96
N GLU A 94 18.23 -8.50 -2.17
CA GLU A 94 18.14 -8.60 -0.71
C GLU A 94 16.92 -9.44 -0.26
N LEU A 95 15.89 -9.53 -1.09
CA LEU A 95 14.68 -10.32 -0.81
C LEU A 95 14.72 -11.73 -1.42
N GLU A 96 15.80 -12.12 -2.09
CA GLU A 96 15.88 -13.41 -2.79
C GLU A 96 15.68 -14.62 -1.85
N ALA A 97 16.13 -14.53 -0.59
CA ALA A 97 15.96 -15.59 0.41
C ALA A 97 14.48 -15.88 0.76
N TRP A 98 13.59 -14.93 0.50
CA TRP A 98 12.14 -15.05 0.73
C TRP A 98 11.35 -15.29 -0.55
N ARG A 99 12.02 -15.32 -1.71
CA ARG A 99 11.37 -15.55 -2.99
C ARG A 99 10.90 -16.98 -3.13
N GLU A 100 9.65 -17.18 -3.49
CA GLU A 100 9.10 -18.49 -3.86
C GLU A 100 9.40 -18.78 -5.33
N THR A 101 10.14 -19.88 -5.57
CA THR A 101 10.78 -20.15 -6.87
C THR A 101 9.92 -20.93 -7.86
N ASP A 102 8.73 -21.36 -7.53
CA ASP A 102 7.89 -22.10 -8.47
C ASP A 102 6.38 -21.95 -8.24
N PRO A 103 5.85 -20.75 -8.17
CA PRO A 103 4.42 -20.59 -8.26
C PRO A 103 4.00 -20.69 -9.73
N PRO A 104 2.85 -21.32 -10.06
CA PRO A 104 2.39 -21.47 -11.45
C PRO A 104 2.14 -20.11 -12.14
N ARG A 105 2.17 -19.00 -11.41
CA ARG A 105 1.87 -17.64 -11.86
C ARG A 105 3.02 -16.65 -11.68
N GLY A 106 4.26 -17.11 -11.56
CA GLY A 106 5.43 -16.25 -11.38
C GLY A 106 5.92 -16.12 -9.94
N SER A 107 6.83 -15.17 -9.70
CA SER A 107 7.49 -15.01 -8.41
C SER A 107 6.62 -14.27 -7.39
N ARG A 108 6.67 -14.75 -6.16
CA ARG A 108 6.12 -14.13 -4.96
C ARG A 108 7.18 -14.12 -3.87
N TRP A 109 6.96 -13.33 -2.83
CA TRP A 109 7.86 -13.23 -1.69
C TRP A 109 7.12 -13.59 -0.41
N ARG A 110 7.70 -14.52 0.36
CA ARG A 110 7.15 -14.93 1.66
C ARG A 110 7.60 -13.94 2.74
N LEU A 111 7.01 -12.75 2.71
CA LEU A 111 7.29 -11.68 3.66
C LEU A 111 6.14 -11.59 4.65
N ARG A 112 6.44 -11.71 5.95
CA ARG A 112 5.44 -11.48 7.01
C ARG A 112 5.06 -10.02 7.03
N MET A 113 3.76 -9.74 7.06
CA MET A 113 3.16 -8.41 7.04
C MET A 113 2.26 -8.24 8.26
N GLN A 114 2.55 -7.22 9.08
CA GLN A 114 1.77 -6.94 10.29
C GLN A 114 1.32 -5.48 10.31
N ALA A 115 0.10 -5.24 10.81
CA ALA A 115 -0.38 -3.90 11.11
C ALA A 115 -0.74 -3.77 12.58
N ARG A 116 -0.35 -2.66 13.18
CA ARG A 116 -0.71 -2.27 14.55
C ARG A 116 -1.37 -0.89 14.54
N VAL A 117 -2.38 -0.75 15.35
CA VAL A 117 -3.00 0.55 15.66
C VAL A 117 -2.86 0.78 17.16
N ASN A 118 -2.21 1.88 17.54
CA ASN A 118 -1.92 2.22 18.95
C ASN A 118 -1.22 1.07 19.70
N GLY A 119 -0.26 0.42 19.04
CA GLY A 119 0.49 -0.71 19.58
C GLY A 119 -0.26 -2.05 19.62
N LYS A 120 -1.57 -2.08 19.28
CA LYS A 120 -2.35 -3.32 19.21
C LYS A 120 -2.24 -3.93 17.80
N THR A 121 -1.75 -5.17 17.71
CA THR A 121 -1.73 -5.90 16.43
C THR A 121 -3.15 -6.24 15.99
N LEU A 122 -3.50 -5.81 14.79
CA LEU A 122 -4.77 -6.10 14.12
C LEU A 122 -4.60 -7.08 12.98
N SER A 123 -3.48 -6.98 12.22
CA SER A 123 -3.20 -7.83 11.06
C SER A 123 -1.89 -8.58 11.24
N ASP A 124 -1.87 -9.84 10.82
CA ASP A 124 -0.67 -10.67 10.73
C ASP A 124 -0.86 -11.67 9.58
N ASN A 125 -0.25 -11.40 8.45
CA ASN A 125 -0.42 -12.20 7.24
C ASN A 125 0.90 -12.20 6.42
N ASN A 126 0.84 -12.61 5.16
CA ASN A 126 2.03 -12.81 4.34
C ASN A 126 1.85 -12.31 2.90
N ALA A 127 2.84 -11.62 2.36
CA ALA A 127 2.80 -11.10 0.98
C ALA A 127 2.62 -12.21 -0.07
N SER A 128 3.06 -13.44 0.21
CA SER A 128 2.89 -14.55 -0.74
C SER A 128 1.44 -14.94 -1.00
N THR A 129 0.50 -14.47 -0.17
CA THR A 129 -0.95 -14.73 -0.36
C THR A 129 -1.58 -13.83 -1.44
N MET A 130 -0.88 -12.84 -1.96
CA MET A 130 -1.39 -11.97 -3.03
C MET A 130 -1.83 -12.79 -4.25
N TYR A 131 -2.97 -12.43 -4.85
CA TYR A 131 -3.51 -13.15 -6.01
C TYR A 131 -2.72 -12.84 -7.28
N TRP A 132 -2.51 -11.56 -7.61
CA TRP A 132 -1.69 -11.12 -8.74
C TRP A 132 -0.23 -11.00 -8.33
N THR A 133 0.69 -11.46 -9.16
CA THR A 133 2.12 -11.26 -8.96
C THR A 133 2.55 -9.87 -9.43
N PHE A 134 3.67 -9.34 -8.95
CA PHE A 134 4.21 -8.08 -9.47
C PHE A 134 4.53 -8.14 -10.97
N GLY A 135 4.86 -9.31 -11.51
CA GLY A 135 5.00 -9.52 -12.94
C GLY A 135 3.72 -9.21 -13.70
N GLU A 136 2.60 -9.79 -13.25
CA GLU A 136 1.27 -9.54 -13.82
C GLU A 136 0.82 -8.08 -13.63
N LEU A 137 1.05 -7.49 -12.44
CA LEU A 137 0.68 -6.10 -12.14
C LEU A 137 1.42 -5.11 -13.05
N ILE A 138 2.74 -5.26 -13.21
CA ILE A 138 3.56 -4.41 -14.08
C ILE A 138 3.16 -4.57 -15.55
N ALA A 139 2.94 -5.80 -16.00
CA ALA A 139 2.47 -6.07 -17.36
C ALA A 139 1.11 -5.40 -17.62
N HIS A 140 0.20 -5.45 -16.64
CA HIS A 140 -1.09 -4.79 -16.73
C HIS A 140 -0.95 -3.26 -16.71
N ALA A 141 -0.22 -2.70 -15.76
CA ALA A 141 -0.05 -1.27 -15.59
C ALA A 141 0.63 -0.59 -16.79
N SER A 142 1.55 -1.31 -17.46
CA SER A 142 2.26 -0.79 -18.65
C SER A 142 1.49 -0.96 -19.95
N ARG A 143 0.30 -1.59 -19.94
CA ARG A 143 -0.46 -1.86 -21.17
C ARG A 143 -0.95 -0.56 -21.80
N ASN A 144 -0.50 -0.30 -23.03
CA ASN A 144 -0.81 0.90 -23.82
C ASN A 144 -0.44 2.23 -23.14
N THR A 145 0.40 2.18 -22.08
CA THR A 145 0.87 3.37 -21.37
C THR A 145 2.33 3.19 -20.96
N ARG A 146 2.96 4.26 -20.52
CA ARG A 146 4.36 4.29 -20.13
C ARG A 146 4.49 4.28 -18.61
N LEU A 147 5.26 3.33 -18.09
CA LEU A 147 5.79 3.39 -16.73
C LEU A 147 7.10 4.18 -16.75
N GLN A 148 7.28 5.03 -15.74
CA GLN A 148 8.47 5.86 -15.56
C GLN A 148 9.29 5.36 -14.35
N ILE A 149 10.56 5.77 -14.32
CA ILE A 149 11.42 5.56 -13.16
C ILE A 149 10.81 6.31 -11.97
N GLY A 150 10.65 5.61 -10.85
CA GLY A 150 10.03 6.14 -9.64
C GLY A 150 8.53 5.89 -9.52
N ASP A 151 7.86 5.36 -10.56
CA ASP A 151 6.47 4.92 -10.40
C ASP A 151 6.38 3.83 -9.33
N VAL A 152 5.32 3.89 -8.52
CA VAL A 152 5.06 2.96 -7.42
C VAL A 152 3.82 2.14 -7.75
N ILE A 153 3.93 0.82 -7.60
CA ILE A 153 2.83 -0.12 -7.84
C ILE A 153 2.57 -0.90 -6.55
N GLY A 154 1.43 -0.65 -5.91
CA GLY A 154 0.97 -1.37 -4.73
C GLY A 154 0.46 -2.78 -5.06
N SER A 155 0.60 -3.69 -4.10
CA SER A 155 0.14 -5.08 -4.22
C SER A 155 -1.36 -5.26 -4.10
N GLY A 156 -2.06 -4.25 -3.61
CA GLY A 156 -3.34 -4.41 -2.95
C GLY A 156 -3.16 -4.86 -1.50
N THR A 157 -4.15 -4.56 -0.68
CA THR A 157 -4.16 -4.87 0.75
C THR A 157 -3.95 -6.37 1.00
N VAL A 158 -3.01 -6.73 1.88
CA VAL A 158 -2.90 -8.12 2.34
C VAL A 158 -4.19 -8.51 3.08
N GLY A 159 -4.59 -9.79 3.02
CA GLY A 159 -5.83 -10.24 3.69
C GLY A 159 -5.89 -9.81 5.17
N PHE A 160 -6.98 -9.20 5.59
CA PHE A 160 -7.15 -8.52 6.88
C PHE A 160 -6.14 -7.38 7.13
N GLY A 161 -5.61 -6.81 6.07
CA GLY A 161 -4.65 -5.71 6.12
C GLY A 161 -5.26 -4.32 6.29
N CYS A 162 -6.57 -4.20 6.47
CA CYS A 162 -7.30 -2.96 6.70
C CYS A 162 -8.47 -3.16 7.65
N LEU A 163 -9.03 -2.08 8.20
CA LEU A 163 -10.18 -2.15 9.12
C LEU A 163 -11.46 -2.63 8.43
N LEU A 164 -11.63 -2.28 7.15
CA LEU A 164 -12.82 -2.65 6.35
C LEU A 164 -13.04 -4.17 6.27
N GLU A 165 -11.99 -4.98 6.33
CA GLU A 165 -12.10 -6.44 6.21
C GLU A 165 -12.55 -7.15 7.50
N PHE A 166 -12.59 -6.42 8.63
CA PHE A 166 -13.13 -6.98 9.86
C PHE A 166 -14.65 -6.81 9.91
N PRO A 167 -15.38 -7.68 10.65
CA PRO A 167 -16.81 -7.51 10.83
C PRO A 167 -17.16 -6.12 11.39
N ASP A 168 -18.26 -5.54 10.93
CA ASP A 168 -18.73 -4.22 11.35
C ASP A 168 -18.71 -4.05 12.87
N GLY A 169 -18.11 -2.94 13.32
CA GLY A 169 -18.01 -2.59 14.74
C GLY A 169 -16.92 -3.35 15.53
N THR A 170 -16.15 -4.25 14.91
CA THR A 170 -15.04 -4.93 15.58
C THR A 170 -13.92 -3.96 15.94
N HIS A 171 -13.61 -3.03 15.03
CA HIS A 171 -12.65 -1.96 15.22
C HIS A 171 -13.26 -0.64 14.78
N PRO A 172 -13.06 0.44 15.56
CA PRO A 172 -13.46 1.78 15.12
C PRO A 172 -12.60 2.24 13.94
N TRP A 173 -13.13 3.12 13.10
CA TRP A 173 -12.34 3.84 12.11
C TRP A 173 -11.30 4.71 12.80
N LEU A 174 -10.17 4.92 12.13
CA LEU A 174 -9.08 5.74 12.66
C LEU A 174 -9.55 7.16 12.99
N GLN A 175 -8.93 7.74 14.01
CA GLN A 175 -9.21 9.08 14.50
C GLN A 175 -7.90 9.89 14.62
N PRO A 176 -8.00 11.24 14.65
CA PRO A 176 -6.85 12.07 15.02
C PRO A 176 -6.25 11.63 16.37
N GLY A 177 -4.94 11.46 16.40
CA GLY A 177 -4.19 10.92 17.53
C GLY A 177 -3.76 9.47 17.36
N ASP A 178 -4.43 8.68 16.53
CA ASP A 178 -4.07 7.28 16.29
C ASP A 178 -2.68 7.16 15.61
N VAL A 179 -1.95 6.12 15.98
CA VAL A 179 -0.68 5.74 15.37
C VAL A 179 -0.86 4.40 14.66
N VAL A 180 -0.60 4.39 13.37
CA VAL A 180 -0.59 3.19 12.53
C VAL A 180 0.85 2.78 12.26
N GLU A 181 1.18 1.54 12.58
CA GLU A 181 2.48 0.94 12.28
C GLU A 181 2.28 -0.24 11.34
N LEU A 182 2.89 -0.18 10.18
CA LEU A 182 2.90 -1.25 9.18
C LEU A 182 4.30 -1.86 9.14
N GLU A 183 4.39 -3.16 9.36
CA GLU A 183 5.66 -3.88 9.39
C GLU A 183 5.69 -4.94 8.30
N ILE A 184 6.75 -4.97 7.52
CA ILE A 184 7.07 -6.04 6.58
C ILE A 184 8.52 -6.49 6.82
N GLN A 185 8.70 -7.75 7.22
CA GLN A 185 10.03 -8.31 7.39
C GLN A 185 10.60 -8.70 6.01
N PRO A 186 11.83 -8.33 5.65
CA PRO A 186 12.86 -7.60 6.42
C PRO A 186 12.92 -6.08 6.15
N ILE A 187 11.87 -5.47 5.57
CA ILE A 187 11.90 -4.06 5.14
C ILE A 187 11.92 -3.11 6.35
N GLY A 188 11.17 -3.44 7.42
CA GLY A 188 11.12 -2.62 8.63
C GLY A 188 9.71 -2.23 9.03
N VAL A 189 9.58 -1.08 9.67
CA VAL A 189 8.31 -0.54 10.18
C VAL A 189 8.09 0.86 9.62
N LEU A 190 6.96 1.06 8.96
CA LEU A 190 6.44 2.37 8.55
C LEU A 190 5.46 2.82 9.64
N SER A 191 5.83 3.83 10.41
CA SER A 191 4.99 4.41 11.46
C SER A 191 4.42 5.74 11.00
N THR A 192 3.13 5.96 11.22
CA THR A 192 2.43 7.18 10.81
C THR A 192 1.42 7.57 11.86
N ARG A 193 1.46 8.83 12.30
CA ARG A 193 0.45 9.42 13.18
C ARG A 193 -0.64 10.12 12.36
N VAL A 194 -1.90 9.88 12.68
CA VAL A 194 -3.02 10.66 12.16
C VAL A 194 -3.14 11.93 12.99
N VAL A 195 -3.18 13.10 12.33
CA VAL A 195 -3.34 14.41 12.99
C VAL A 195 -4.64 15.09 12.56
N GLY A 196 -5.07 16.09 13.30
CA GLY A 196 -6.27 16.87 12.92
C GLY A 196 -6.13 17.53 11.55
N ALA A 197 -7.25 17.86 10.89
CA ALA A 197 -7.29 18.44 9.55
C ALA A 197 -6.42 19.72 9.37
N SER A 198 -6.13 20.43 10.46
CA SER A 198 -5.23 21.60 10.48
C SER A 198 -3.75 21.25 10.67
N GLY A 199 -3.39 19.99 10.70
CA GLY A 199 -2.03 19.52 11.03
C GLY A 199 -1.69 19.62 12.53
N GLN A 200 -2.66 19.94 13.39
CA GLN A 200 -2.49 19.95 14.84
C GLN A 200 -2.73 18.57 15.43
N GLU A 201 -1.95 18.21 16.45
CA GLU A 201 -2.21 17.02 17.24
C GLU A 201 -3.61 17.12 17.86
N GLY A 202 -4.35 16.02 17.83
CA GLY A 202 -5.65 15.94 18.53
C GLY A 202 -5.45 16.12 20.05
N PRO A 203 -6.54 16.37 20.79
CA PRO A 203 -6.51 16.58 22.23
C PRO A 203 -5.99 15.35 23.00
#